data_5119415a4027bdb5c22dc60d46c050a5
#
_entry.id   5119415a4027bdb5c22dc60d46c050a5
#
_cell.length_a   1.000
_cell.length_b   1.000
_cell.length_c   1.000
_cell.angle_alpha   90.00
_cell.angle_beta   90.00
_cell.angle_gamma   90.00
#
_symmetry.space_group_name_H-M   'P 1'
#
loop_
_entity.id
_entity.type
_entity.pdbx_description
1 polymer ?
#
loop_
_entity_poly.entity_id
_entity_poly.type
_entity_poly.pdbx_seq_one_letter_code
_entity_poly.pdbx_strand_id
1 'polypeptide(L)'
;MKTYVVTGGAGFIGTNLCERLVADGEKVIVVDNLVAGNAERLPHAVDFRLLDVCDTEALVHTFSQADVVVHLAALPRVQFSIEHPFEAQHVNIDGTLSVLEAMRRAKVPRIVYAASSAMYGDQEMLPLNESLPAQPKSPYGLHKYVGELMLSLWHELHGIESVSLRFFNVYGPHLDPEGAYALVIGRFLKLRKEGKPLTITGDGEQTRDFVHVRDVVDAIIRAGNAEHVGKGDVFNVGTGQDVSINTLAQLIGGPIEYVPARVEPRFTRADSTRLREVLGWHPSVSLEEGIIELKRIFQI
;
A
#
# COMPACT_ATOMS: atom_id res chain seq x y z
N MET A 1 -14.33 0.68 20.90
CA MET A 1 -12.90 0.39 20.82
C MET A 1 -12.75 -0.98 20.18
N LYS A 2 -12.12 -1.05 19.03
CA LYS A 2 -11.77 -2.29 18.32
C LYS A 2 -10.29 -2.62 18.51
N THR A 3 -9.95 -3.89 18.35
CA THR A 3 -8.56 -4.35 18.29
C THR A 3 -8.18 -4.57 16.82
N TYR A 4 -7.25 -3.77 16.32
CA TYR A 4 -6.67 -3.92 15.01
C TYR A 4 -5.34 -4.67 15.10
N VAL A 5 -5.15 -5.67 14.26
CA VAL A 5 -3.82 -6.25 14.01
C VAL A 5 -3.34 -5.76 12.66
N VAL A 6 -2.18 -5.09 12.63
CA VAL A 6 -1.57 -4.54 11.43
C VAL A 6 -0.30 -5.31 11.11
N THR A 7 -0.32 -6.17 10.09
CA THR A 7 0.89 -6.82 9.59
C THR A 7 1.64 -5.86 8.67
N GLY A 8 2.96 -5.80 8.76
CA GLY A 8 3.75 -4.77 8.08
C GLY A 8 3.56 -3.38 8.70
N GLY A 9 3.15 -3.34 9.98
CA GLY A 9 2.78 -2.11 10.66
C GLY A 9 3.95 -1.15 10.94
N ALA A 10 5.19 -1.65 10.97
CA ALA A 10 6.39 -0.83 11.10
C ALA A 10 6.90 -0.26 9.76
N GLY A 11 6.22 -0.57 8.65
CA GLY A 11 6.48 -0.03 7.32
C GLY A 11 5.87 1.37 7.12
N PHE A 12 6.04 1.93 5.92
CA PHE A 12 5.60 3.29 5.55
C PHE A 12 4.09 3.52 5.81
N ILE A 13 3.22 2.75 5.15
CA ILE A 13 1.76 2.89 5.30
C ILE A 13 1.33 2.46 6.69
N GLY A 14 1.93 1.38 7.21
CA GLY A 14 1.61 0.81 8.51
C GLY A 14 1.83 1.78 9.67
N THR A 15 2.95 2.51 9.69
CA THR A 15 3.24 3.52 10.72
C THR A 15 2.17 4.62 10.73
N ASN A 16 1.83 5.19 9.56
CA ASN A 16 0.77 6.20 9.46
C ASN A 16 -0.59 5.66 9.90
N LEU A 17 -0.91 4.41 9.58
CA LEU A 17 -2.15 3.76 10.04
C LEU A 17 -2.16 3.59 11.56
N CYS A 18 -1.06 3.12 12.14
CA CYS A 18 -0.94 2.94 13.59
C CYS A 18 -1.09 4.27 14.36
N GLU A 19 -0.46 5.35 13.86
CA GLU A 19 -0.61 6.70 14.43
C GLU A 19 -2.09 7.13 14.45
N ARG A 20 -2.80 6.94 13.35
CA ARG A 20 -4.21 7.31 13.24
C ARG A 20 -5.10 6.43 14.11
N LEU A 21 -4.94 5.11 14.12
CA LEU A 21 -5.74 4.20 14.94
C LEU A 21 -5.56 4.47 16.45
N VAL A 22 -4.32 4.73 16.88
CA VAL A 22 -4.03 5.11 18.28
C VAL A 22 -4.68 6.47 18.63
N ALA A 23 -4.62 7.44 17.72
CA ALA A 23 -5.26 8.74 17.92
C ALA A 23 -6.80 8.63 17.98
N ASP A 24 -7.39 7.70 17.25
CA ASP A 24 -8.83 7.38 17.27
C ASP A 24 -9.23 6.55 18.51
N GLY A 25 -8.27 6.18 19.40
CA GLY A 25 -8.52 5.44 20.63
C GLY A 25 -8.68 3.93 20.46
N GLU A 26 -8.24 3.37 19.31
CA GLU A 26 -8.30 1.94 19.04
C GLU A 26 -7.09 1.18 19.63
N LYS A 27 -7.27 -0.11 19.91
CA LYS A 27 -6.16 -0.98 20.31
C LYS A 27 -5.43 -1.48 19.08
N VAL A 28 -4.10 -1.31 19.04
CA VAL A 28 -3.28 -1.67 17.89
C VAL A 28 -2.21 -2.68 18.28
N ILE A 29 -2.20 -3.81 17.57
CA ILE A 29 -1.14 -4.82 17.62
C ILE A 29 -0.45 -4.79 16.27
N VAL A 30 0.87 -4.67 16.26
CA VAL A 30 1.68 -4.69 15.03
C VAL A 30 2.46 -5.99 14.94
N VAL A 31 2.40 -6.63 13.78
CA VAL A 31 3.23 -7.76 13.38
C VAL A 31 4.17 -7.30 12.27
N ASP A 32 5.47 -7.35 12.50
CA ASP A 32 6.48 -6.98 11.51
C ASP A 32 7.79 -7.73 11.81
N ASN A 33 8.50 -8.18 10.78
CA ASN A 33 9.80 -8.83 10.92
C ASN A 33 10.99 -7.87 10.75
N LEU A 34 10.69 -6.56 10.52
CA LEU A 34 11.64 -5.46 10.36
C LEU A 34 12.62 -5.59 9.18
N VAL A 35 12.33 -6.43 8.18
CA VAL A 35 13.15 -6.50 6.95
C VAL A 35 13.18 -5.14 6.23
N ALA A 36 12.07 -4.39 6.30
CA ALA A 36 11.96 -3.05 5.72
C ALA A 36 11.26 -2.05 6.66
N GLY A 37 10.82 -2.51 7.83
CA GLY A 37 10.15 -1.71 8.84
C GLY A 37 11.12 -1.06 9.82
N ASN A 38 10.62 -0.05 10.56
CA ASN A 38 11.33 0.57 11.67
C ASN A 38 10.38 0.73 12.87
N ALA A 39 10.56 -0.11 13.88
CA ALA A 39 9.71 -0.13 15.08
C ALA A 39 9.83 1.16 15.93
N GLU A 40 10.95 1.90 15.82
CA GLU A 40 11.14 3.15 16.55
C GLU A 40 10.17 4.28 16.10
N ARG A 41 9.56 4.13 14.91
CA ARG A 41 8.56 5.07 14.39
C ARG A 41 7.15 4.82 14.92
N LEU A 42 6.92 3.66 15.56
CA LEU A 42 5.61 3.30 16.06
C LEU A 42 5.23 4.11 17.32
N PRO A 43 3.96 4.51 17.47
CA PRO A 43 3.47 5.09 18.71
C PRO A 43 3.71 4.15 19.91
N HIS A 44 4.06 4.70 21.08
CA HIS A 44 4.31 3.91 22.31
C HIS A 44 3.11 3.07 22.77
N ALA A 45 1.90 3.42 22.36
CA ALA A 45 0.68 2.69 22.72
C ALA A 45 0.45 1.41 21.89
N VAL A 46 1.30 1.16 20.88
CA VAL A 46 1.20 -0.02 20.01
C VAL A 46 1.82 -1.24 20.70
N ASP A 47 1.13 -2.38 20.67
CA ASP A 47 1.69 -3.68 21.07
C ASP A 47 2.48 -4.25 19.86
N PHE A 48 3.80 -4.09 19.88
CA PHE A 48 4.67 -4.55 18.79
C PHE A 48 5.09 -6.00 18.99
N ARG A 49 4.94 -6.81 17.93
CA ARG A 49 5.36 -8.21 17.87
C ARG A 49 6.36 -8.39 16.72
N LEU A 50 7.59 -8.75 17.05
CA LEU A 50 8.61 -9.14 16.07
C LEU A 50 8.31 -10.55 15.56
N LEU A 51 7.53 -10.66 14.48
CA LEU A 51 7.07 -11.91 13.91
C LEU A 51 7.08 -11.86 12.38
N ASP A 52 7.33 -13.00 11.75
CA ASP A 52 7.16 -13.19 10.33
C ASP A 52 5.72 -13.60 10.01
N VAL A 53 5.13 -13.02 8.95
CA VAL A 53 3.77 -13.37 8.50
C VAL A 53 3.66 -14.81 7.97
N CYS A 54 4.76 -15.48 7.71
CA CYS A 54 4.80 -16.90 7.33
C CYS A 54 4.72 -17.86 8.53
N ASP A 55 4.82 -17.37 9.78
CA ASP A 55 4.64 -18.18 10.99
C ASP A 55 3.16 -18.21 11.41
N THR A 56 2.40 -19.13 10.81
CA THR A 56 0.97 -19.29 11.07
C THR A 56 0.65 -19.52 12.55
N GLU A 57 1.46 -20.31 13.27
CA GLU A 57 1.18 -20.63 14.68
C GLU A 57 1.32 -19.41 15.58
N ALA A 58 2.37 -18.62 15.39
CA ALA A 58 2.56 -17.37 16.12
C ALA A 58 1.47 -16.34 15.79
N LEU A 59 1.02 -16.29 14.53
CA LEU A 59 -0.09 -15.43 14.11
C LEU A 59 -1.41 -15.82 14.77
N VAL A 60 -1.75 -17.11 14.91
CA VAL A 60 -2.99 -17.56 15.58
C VAL A 60 -3.07 -17.02 17.00
N HIS A 61 -1.98 -17.08 17.76
CA HIS A 61 -1.94 -16.52 19.11
C HIS A 61 -2.11 -15.00 19.11
N THR A 62 -1.45 -14.30 18.19
CA THR A 62 -1.50 -12.84 18.08
C THR A 62 -2.91 -12.36 17.69
N PHE A 63 -3.60 -13.10 16.83
CA PHE A 63 -4.91 -12.74 16.29
C PHE A 63 -6.09 -13.04 17.22
N SER A 64 -5.87 -13.76 18.32
CA SER A 64 -6.94 -14.26 19.20
C SER A 64 -7.89 -13.20 19.78
N GLN A 65 -7.51 -11.92 19.75
CA GLN A 65 -8.32 -10.80 20.23
C GLN A 65 -8.60 -9.76 19.14
N ALA A 66 -8.30 -10.06 17.87
CA ALA A 66 -8.45 -9.12 16.79
C ALA A 66 -9.91 -9.02 16.29
N ASP A 67 -10.40 -7.80 16.13
CA ASP A 67 -11.64 -7.52 15.42
C ASP A 67 -11.41 -7.35 13.93
N VAL A 68 -10.27 -6.74 13.56
CA VAL A 68 -9.90 -6.46 12.18
C VAL A 68 -8.40 -6.74 11.98
N VAL A 69 -8.06 -7.47 10.92
CA VAL A 69 -6.68 -7.57 10.43
C VAL A 69 -6.51 -6.63 9.25
N VAL A 70 -5.47 -5.79 9.29
CA VAL A 70 -5.02 -5.02 8.12
C VAL A 70 -3.71 -5.63 7.64
N HIS A 71 -3.75 -6.26 6.46
CA HIS A 71 -2.60 -6.98 5.92
C HIS A 71 -1.83 -6.10 4.93
N LEU A 72 -0.77 -5.44 5.44
CA LEU A 72 0.15 -4.60 4.67
C LEU A 72 1.50 -5.28 4.40
N ALA A 73 1.85 -6.31 5.16
CA ALA A 73 3.13 -7.01 5.02
C ALA A 73 3.29 -7.57 3.60
N ALA A 74 4.38 -7.20 2.95
CA ALA A 74 4.74 -7.65 1.62
C ALA A 74 6.18 -7.26 1.29
N LEU A 75 6.76 -7.89 0.26
CA LEU A 75 7.92 -7.38 -0.46
C LEU A 75 7.41 -6.63 -1.72
N PRO A 76 7.23 -5.29 -1.66
CA PRO A 76 6.44 -4.54 -2.65
C PRO A 76 7.26 -4.05 -3.86
N ARG A 77 8.49 -4.53 -4.05
CA ARG A 77 9.35 -4.13 -5.15
C ARG A 77 9.11 -4.93 -6.41
N VAL A 78 8.68 -4.25 -7.48
CA VAL A 78 8.56 -4.84 -8.81
C VAL A 78 9.90 -5.45 -9.24
N GLN A 79 10.98 -4.67 -9.22
CA GLN A 79 12.29 -5.14 -9.66
C GLN A 79 12.82 -6.29 -8.79
N PHE A 80 12.70 -6.18 -7.46
CA PHE A 80 13.08 -7.26 -6.55
C PHE A 80 12.32 -8.55 -6.83
N SER A 81 11.02 -8.46 -7.11
CA SER A 81 10.21 -9.65 -7.41
C SER A 81 10.62 -10.35 -8.71
N ILE A 82 11.24 -9.63 -9.66
CA ILE A 82 11.81 -10.19 -10.89
C ILE A 82 13.14 -10.87 -10.60
N GLU A 83 13.99 -10.24 -9.80
CA GLU A 83 15.33 -10.73 -9.46
C GLU A 83 15.30 -11.88 -8.44
N HIS A 84 14.33 -11.85 -7.49
CA HIS A 84 14.18 -12.80 -6.38
C HIS A 84 12.73 -13.35 -6.31
N PRO A 85 12.26 -14.07 -7.35
CA PRO A 85 10.85 -14.45 -7.45
C PRO A 85 10.39 -15.41 -6.35
N PHE A 86 11.23 -16.32 -5.90
CA PHE A 86 10.90 -17.28 -4.84
C PHE A 86 10.72 -16.60 -3.48
N GLU A 87 11.60 -15.66 -3.14
CA GLU A 87 11.51 -14.91 -1.89
C GLU A 87 10.29 -13.99 -1.90
N ALA A 88 10.06 -13.29 -3.01
CA ALA A 88 8.88 -12.45 -3.19
C ALA A 88 7.57 -13.26 -3.13
N GLN A 89 7.52 -14.46 -3.74
CA GLN A 89 6.38 -15.34 -3.66
C GLN A 89 6.13 -15.81 -2.23
N HIS A 90 7.16 -16.29 -1.54
CA HIS A 90 7.06 -16.79 -0.18
C HIS A 90 6.41 -15.76 0.75
N VAL A 91 6.88 -14.51 0.73
CA VAL A 91 6.30 -13.47 1.58
C VAL A 91 4.92 -13.05 1.09
N ASN A 92 4.74 -12.81 -0.21
CA ASN A 92 3.53 -12.17 -0.74
C ASN A 92 2.35 -13.15 -0.94
N ILE A 93 2.63 -14.44 -1.20
CA ILE A 93 1.59 -15.45 -1.40
C ILE A 93 1.47 -16.36 -0.16
N ASP A 94 2.55 -17.03 0.24
CA ASP A 94 2.48 -17.96 1.37
C ASP A 94 2.22 -17.20 2.68
N GLY A 95 2.81 -16.01 2.84
CA GLY A 95 2.50 -15.10 3.97
C GLY A 95 1.05 -14.66 3.99
N THR A 96 0.44 -14.32 2.85
CA THR A 96 -1.00 -14.00 2.76
C THR A 96 -1.86 -15.21 3.12
N LEU A 97 -1.50 -16.41 2.64
CA LEU A 97 -2.18 -17.65 2.99
C LEU A 97 -2.07 -17.94 4.50
N SER A 98 -0.90 -17.76 5.07
CA SER A 98 -0.64 -17.92 6.50
C SER A 98 -1.51 -16.98 7.35
N VAL A 99 -1.63 -15.71 6.95
CA VAL A 99 -2.51 -14.71 7.61
C VAL A 99 -3.96 -15.17 7.54
N LEU A 100 -4.46 -15.57 6.38
CA LEU A 100 -5.84 -16.03 6.20
C LEU A 100 -6.15 -17.29 7.03
N GLU A 101 -5.23 -18.26 7.06
CA GLU A 101 -5.39 -19.47 7.86
C GLU A 101 -5.31 -19.18 9.37
N ALA A 102 -4.43 -18.28 9.81
CA ALA A 102 -4.38 -17.84 11.19
C ALA A 102 -5.68 -17.14 11.61
N MET A 103 -6.25 -16.29 10.75
CA MET A 103 -7.54 -15.64 10.97
C MET A 103 -8.68 -16.66 11.12
N ARG A 104 -8.73 -17.66 10.22
CA ARG A 104 -9.73 -18.73 10.27
C ARG A 104 -9.68 -19.46 11.61
N ARG A 105 -8.48 -19.84 12.05
CA ARG A 105 -8.26 -20.56 13.30
C ARG A 105 -8.54 -19.71 14.55
N ALA A 106 -8.16 -18.45 14.53
CA ALA A 106 -8.42 -17.47 15.59
C ALA A 106 -9.83 -16.88 15.57
N LYS A 107 -10.64 -17.20 14.52
CA LYS A 107 -12.01 -16.71 14.31
C LYS A 107 -12.09 -15.19 14.18
N VAL A 108 -11.09 -14.57 13.55
CA VAL A 108 -11.11 -13.14 13.23
C VAL A 108 -12.07 -12.89 12.09
N PRO A 109 -13.05 -11.97 12.24
CA PRO A 109 -14.13 -11.84 11.28
C PRO A 109 -13.77 -11.06 10.02
N ARG A 110 -12.81 -10.13 10.07
CA ARG A 110 -12.59 -9.15 8.98
C ARG A 110 -11.12 -8.92 8.65
N ILE A 111 -10.84 -8.80 7.33
CA ILE A 111 -9.54 -8.42 6.79
C ILE A 111 -9.67 -7.28 5.78
N VAL A 112 -8.75 -6.31 5.85
CA VAL A 112 -8.46 -5.33 4.80
C VAL A 112 -7.08 -5.63 4.23
N TYR A 113 -7.02 -5.86 2.92
CA TYR A 113 -5.81 -6.26 2.21
C TYR A 113 -5.26 -5.12 1.36
N ALA A 114 -3.97 -4.87 1.49
CA ALA A 114 -3.23 -3.99 0.61
C ALA A 114 -2.96 -4.67 -0.75
N ALA A 115 -3.89 -4.53 -1.67
CA ALA A 115 -3.73 -4.87 -3.07
C ALA A 115 -2.95 -3.77 -3.82
N SER A 116 -2.83 -3.85 -5.14
CA SER A 116 -2.00 -2.93 -5.90
C SER A 116 -2.54 -2.69 -7.31
N SER A 117 -2.45 -1.45 -7.79
CA SER A 117 -2.68 -1.11 -9.20
C SER A 117 -1.72 -1.81 -10.17
N ALA A 118 -0.61 -2.39 -9.68
CA ALA A 118 0.33 -3.15 -10.50
C ALA A 118 -0.29 -4.41 -11.15
N MET A 119 -1.46 -4.87 -10.67
CA MET A 119 -2.20 -5.96 -11.28
C MET A 119 -2.79 -5.59 -12.66
N TYR A 120 -3.04 -4.31 -12.90
CA TYR A 120 -3.60 -3.87 -14.18
C TYR A 120 -2.62 -4.01 -15.35
N GLY A 121 -1.31 -3.81 -15.12
CA GLY A 121 -0.31 -3.76 -16.18
C GLY A 121 -0.58 -2.64 -17.19
N ASP A 122 -0.41 -2.92 -18.48
CA ASP A 122 -0.67 -1.99 -19.56
C ASP A 122 -2.10 -2.15 -20.07
N GLN A 123 -2.99 -1.28 -19.65
CA GLN A 123 -4.37 -1.19 -20.16
C GLN A 123 -4.47 -0.10 -21.21
N GLU A 124 -5.29 -0.36 -22.24
CA GLU A 124 -5.58 0.64 -23.27
C GLU A 124 -6.57 1.71 -22.82
N MET A 125 -7.40 1.38 -21.83
CA MET A 125 -8.44 2.27 -21.32
C MET A 125 -8.03 2.95 -20.03
N LEU A 126 -8.30 4.24 -19.93
CA LEU A 126 -8.17 5.06 -18.72
C LEU A 126 -9.46 5.86 -18.50
N PRO A 127 -9.86 6.09 -17.25
CA PRO A 127 -9.21 5.64 -16.01
C PRO A 127 -9.36 4.13 -15.78
N LEU A 128 -8.43 3.56 -14.98
CA LEU A 128 -8.43 2.13 -14.61
C LEU A 128 -9.54 1.87 -13.59
N ASN A 129 -10.54 1.05 -13.93
CA ASN A 129 -11.61 0.66 -13.02
C ASN A 129 -11.46 -0.81 -12.59
N GLU A 130 -12.17 -1.21 -11.53
CA GLU A 130 -12.02 -2.53 -10.91
C GLU A 130 -12.48 -3.70 -11.78
N SER A 131 -13.30 -3.45 -12.82
CA SER A 131 -13.80 -4.47 -13.74
C SER A 131 -12.80 -4.85 -14.85
N LEU A 132 -11.73 -4.09 -15.01
CA LEU A 132 -10.69 -4.40 -16.00
C LEU A 132 -9.95 -5.69 -15.63
N PRO A 133 -9.64 -6.53 -16.65
CA PRO A 133 -8.93 -7.79 -16.42
C PRO A 133 -7.53 -7.56 -15.88
N ALA A 134 -7.07 -8.48 -15.03
CA ALA A 134 -5.68 -8.49 -14.58
C ALA A 134 -4.72 -8.79 -15.72
N GLN A 135 -3.69 -7.96 -15.89
CA GLN A 135 -2.62 -8.14 -16.87
C GLN A 135 -1.25 -7.81 -16.26
N PRO A 136 -0.88 -8.43 -15.12
CA PRO A 136 0.32 -8.07 -14.38
C PRO A 136 1.58 -8.24 -15.22
N LYS A 137 2.49 -7.28 -15.14
CA LYS A 137 3.78 -7.28 -15.85
C LYS A 137 4.97 -7.68 -14.96
N SER A 138 4.68 -8.09 -13.72
CA SER A 138 5.70 -8.50 -12.75
C SER A 138 5.16 -9.56 -11.81
N PRO A 139 6.05 -10.38 -11.21
CA PRO A 139 5.64 -11.28 -10.13
C PRO A 139 4.92 -10.55 -8.99
N TYR A 140 5.39 -9.37 -8.58
CA TYR A 140 4.70 -8.56 -7.56
C TYR A 140 3.24 -8.25 -7.91
N GLY A 141 2.98 -7.75 -9.13
CA GLY A 141 1.61 -7.48 -9.58
C GLY A 141 0.74 -8.74 -9.60
N LEU A 142 1.31 -9.87 -10.03
CA LEU A 142 0.63 -11.18 -9.99
C LEU A 142 0.35 -11.61 -8.55
N HIS A 143 1.32 -11.50 -7.63
CA HIS A 143 1.15 -11.91 -6.23
C HIS A 143 0.02 -11.11 -5.55
N LYS A 144 -0.03 -9.79 -5.80
CA LYS A 144 -1.11 -8.95 -5.26
C LYS A 144 -2.49 -9.34 -5.79
N TYR A 145 -2.59 -9.69 -7.06
CA TYR A 145 -3.84 -10.21 -7.64
C TYR A 145 -4.22 -11.59 -7.10
N VAL A 146 -3.26 -12.50 -6.94
CA VAL A 146 -3.50 -13.81 -6.30
C VAL A 146 -4.03 -13.62 -4.87
N GLY A 147 -3.48 -12.65 -4.11
CA GLY A 147 -4.00 -12.30 -2.79
C GLY A 147 -5.47 -11.90 -2.81
N GLU A 148 -5.92 -11.08 -3.77
CA GLU A 148 -7.34 -10.71 -3.92
C GLU A 148 -8.21 -11.96 -4.15
N LEU A 149 -7.77 -12.89 -5.00
CA LEU A 149 -8.49 -14.14 -5.27
C LEU A 149 -8.56 -15.04 -4.03
N MET A 150 -7.48 -15.14 -3.25
CA MET A 150 -7.46 -15.88 -1.99
C MET A 150 -8.46 -15.28 -0.99
N LEU A 151 -8.51 -13.96 -0.84
CA LEU A 151 -9.44 -13.30 0.07
C LEU A 151 -10.90 -13.56 -0.31
N SER A 152 -11.24 -13.46 -1.59
CA SER A 152 -12.58 -13.79 -2.10
C SER A 152 -12.95 -15.24 -1.80
N LEU A 153 -12.05 -16.19 -2.07
CA LEU A 153 -12.26 -17.59 -1.80
C LEU A 153 -12.41 -17.88 -0.30
N TRP A 154 -11.63 -17.24 0.58
CA TRP A 154 -11.74 -17.40 2.05
C TRP A 154 -13.05 -16.86 2.58
N HIS A 155 -13.57 -15.78 1.99
CA HIS A 155 -14.93 -15.33 2.28
C HIS A 155 -15.98 -16.42 1.94
N GLU A 156 -15.92 -16.98 0.74
CA GLU A 156 -16.87 -18.02 0.31
C GLU A 156 -16.81 -19.29 1.16
N LEU A 157 -15.60 -19.74 1.50
CA LEU A 157 -15.39 -20.99 2.23
C LEU A 157 -15.55 -20.87 3.74
N HIS A 158 -15.19 -19.73 4.32
CA HIS A 158 -15.04 -19.58 5.77
C HIS A 158 -15.79 -18.39 6.36
N GLY A 159 -16.45 -17.57 5.53
CA GLY A 159 -17.21 -16.40 5.99
C GLY A 159 -16.35 -15.25 6.50
N ILE A 160 -15.03 -15.23 6.22
CA ILE A 160 -14.16 -14.10 6.59
C ILE A 160 -14.51 -12.92 5.70
N GLU A 161 -14.98 -11.83 6.29
CA GLU A 161 -15.26 -10.59 5.56
C GLU A 161 -13.96 -9.98 5.03
N SER A 162 -13.85 -9.81 3.71
CA SER A 162 -12.63 -9.36 3.07
C SER A 162 -12.84 -8.20 2.12
N VAL A 163 -11.97 -7.20 2.23
CA VAL A 163 -11.91 -6.03 1.34
C VAL A 163 -10.47 -5.85 0.84
N SER A 164 -10.31 -5.77 -0.47
CA SER A 164 -9.03 -5.51 -1.13
C SER A 164 -8.98 -4.07 -1.62
N LEU A 165 -7.92 -3.33 -1.27
CA LEU A 165 -7.69 -1.96 -1.67
C LEU A 165 -6.51 -1.90 -2.63
N ARG A 166 -6.76 -1.63 -3.91
CA ARG A 166 -5.73 -1.46 -4.95
C ARG A 166 -5.12 -0.07 -4.84
N PHE A 167 -4.03 0.03 -4.12
CA PHE A 167 -3.32 1.30 -3.97
C PHE A 167 -2.64 1.70 -5.27
N PHE A 168 -2.82 2.98 -5.64
CA PHE A 168 -2.01 3.65 -6.64
C PHE A 168 -0.73 4.20 -5.99
N ASN A 169 -0.03 5.15 -6.58
CA ASN A 169 1.29 5.55 -6.09
C ASN A 169 1.20 6.30 -4.76
N VAL A 170 1.28 5.58 -3.64
CA VAL A 170 1.15 6.15 -2.29
C VAL A 170 2.40 6.95 -1.94
N TYR A 171 2.22 8.14 -1.36
CA TYR A 171 3.32 8.99 -0.88
C TYR A 171 2.91 9.70 0.42
N GLY A 172 3.88 10.23 1.17
CA GLY A 172 3.61 10.99 2.41
C GLY A 172 4.66 10.78 3.51
N PRO A 173 4.39 11.20 4.75
CA PRO A 173 5.25 11.01 5.91
C PRO A 173 5.68 9.57 6.11
N HIS A 174 6.86 9.36 6.71
CA HIS A 174 7.51 8.05 6.90
C HIS A 174 7.95 7.32 5.62
N LEU A 175 7.76 7.93 4.43
CA LEU A 175 8.36 7.42 3.21
C LEU A 175 9.87 7.34 3.38
N ASP A 176 10.46 6.17 3.13
CA ASP A 176 11.90 5.99 3.21
C ASP A 176 12.55 6.26 1.85
N PRO A 177 13.31 7.37 1.71
CA PRO A 177 13.97 7.73 0.45
C PRO A 177 15.22 6.90 0.17
N GLU A 178 15.80 6.30 1.21
CA GLU A 178 16.95 5.39 1.15
C GLU A 178 16.52 3.95 0.98
N GLY A 179 15.28 3.68 1.38
CA GLY A 179 14.74 2.34 1.44
C GLY A 179 14.67 1.71 0.07
N ALA A 180 14.72 0.43 0.16
CA ALA A 180 14.54 -0.45 -0.96
C ALA A 180 13.26 -0.15 -1.78
N TYR A 181 12.33 0.63 -1.25
CA TYR A 181 11.00 0.93 -1.78
C TYR A 181 10.80 2.40 -2.15
N ALA A 182 11.90 3.17 -2.29
CA ALA A 182 11.82 4.58 -2.66
C ALA A 182 11.13 4.74 -4.03
N LEU A 183 9.87 5.18 -4.00
CA LEU A 183 9.13 5.62 -5.17
C LEU A 183 9.75 6.91 -5.73
N VAL A 184 9.35 7.30 -6.92
CA VAL A 184 9.90 8.47 -7.61
C VAL A 184 9.93 9.73 -6.74
N ILE A 185 8.88 9.98 -5.92
CA ILE A 185 8.83 11.12 -4.99
C ILE A 185 9.97 11.04 -3.96
N GLY A 186 10.14 9.91 -3.27
CA GLY A 186 11.21 9.72 -2.29
C GLY A 186 12.59 9.88 -2.90
N ARG A 187 12.81 9.30 -4.08
CA ARG A 187 14.06 9.43 -4.82
C ARG A 187 14.36 10.88 -5.19
N PHE A 188 13.38 11.63 -5.69
CA PHE A 188 13.54 13.04 -6.05
C PHE A 188 13.83 13.91 -4.83
N LEU A 189 13.13 13.70 -3.71
CA LEU A 189 13.41 14.41 -2.46
C LEU A 189 14.84 14.14 -1.96
N LYS A 190 15.31 12.90 -2.03
CA LYS A 190 16.69 12.54 -1.69
C LYS A 190 17.70 13.27 -2.57
N LEU A 191 17.55 13.15 -3.90
CA LEU A 191 18.43 13.81 -4.85
C LEU A 191 18.45 15.33 -4.63
N ARG A 192 17.28 15.93 -4.39
CA ARG A 192 17.15 17.36 -4.09
C ARG A 192 17.93 17.74 -2.81
N LYS A 193 17.78 16.94 -1.75
CA LYS A 193 18.51 17.15 -0.47
C LYS A 193 20.02 17.04 -0.64
N GLU A 194 20.48 16.13 -1.51
CA GLU A 194 21.89 15.95 -1.83
C GLU A 194 22.44 16.99 -2.82
N GLY A 195 21.61 17.91 -3.33
CA GLY A 195 22.00 18.90 -4.34
C GLY A 195 22.27 18.28 -5.73
N LYS A 196 21.80 17.05 -5.97
CA LYS A 196 21.97 16.30 -7.22
C LYS A 196 20.79 16.53 -8.19
N PRO A 197 21.00 16.37 -9.52
CA PRO A 197 19.92 16.43 -10.49
C PRO A 197 18.85 15.36 -10.23
N LEU A 198 17.58 15.74 -10.42
CA LEU A 198 16.45 14.79 -10.42
C LEU A 198 16.51 13.95 -11.69
N THR A 199 16.68 12.63 -11.54
CA THR A 199 16.85 11.70 -12.67
C THR A 199 15.51 11.26 -13.23
N ILE A 200 15.14 11.70 -14.41
CA ILE A 200 13.90 11.35 -15.13
C ILE A 200 14.21 10.30 -16.18
N THR A 201 13.50 9.16 -16.14
CA THR A 201 13.62 8.11 -17.17
C THR A 201 12.76 8.48 -18.39
N GLY A 202 13.32 8.32 -19.60
CA GLY A 202 12.64 8.66 -20.85
C GLY A 202 12.42 10.16 -21.02
N ASP A 203 11.26 10.55 -21.56
CA ASP A 203 10.86 11.92 -21.82
C ASP A 203 10.18 12.62 -20.63
N GLY A 204 9.87 11.88 -19.56
CA GLY A 204 9.19 12.39 -18.37
C GLY A 204 7.68 12.63 -18.55
N GLU A 205 7.12 12.31 -19.71
CA GLU A 205 5.68 12.47 -19.99
C GLU A 205 4.84 11.30 -19.51
N GLN A 206 5.44 10.24 -18.95
CA GLN A 206 4.71 9.18 -18.28
C GLN A 206 4.01 9.74 -17.05
N THR A 207 2.73 9.35 -16.86
CA THR A 207 1.91 9.88 -15.77
C THR A 207 1.65 8.85 -14.69
N ARG A 208 1.48 9.34 -13.46
CA ARG A 208 1.12 8.54 -12.28
C ARG A 208 0.04 9.25 -11.47
N ASP A 209 -0.90 8.48 -10.98
CA ASP A 209 -1.87 8.91 -9.96
C ASP A 209 -1.21 8.76 -8.59
N PHE A 210 -0.90 9.88 -7.95
CA PHE A 210 -0.28 9.93 -6.64
C PHE A 210 -1.34 10.17 -5.56
N VAL A 211 -1.45 9.25 -4.61
CA VAL A 211 -2.38 9.35 -3.49
C VAL A 211 -1.63 9.53 -2.18
N HIS A 212 -2.07 10.49 -1.37
CA HIS A 212 -1.42 10.75 -0.08
C HIS A 212 -1.72 9.64 0.93
N VAL A 213 -0.75 9.27 1.76
CA VAL A 213 -0.88 8.18 2.73
C VAL A 213 -2.02 8.39 3.74
N ARG A 214 -2.36 9.63 4.10
CA ARG A 214 -3.51 9.92 4.97
C ARG A 214 -4.84 9.50 4.32
N ASP A 215 -4.96 9.69 3.02
CA ASP A 215 -6.16 9.29 2.27
C ASP A 215 -6.23 7.76 2.14
N VAL A 216 -5.08 7.09 1.98
CA VAL A 216 -4.98 5.62 2.01
C VAL A 216 -5.38 5.08 3.38
N VAL A 217 -4.90 5.68 4.46
CA VAL A 217 -5.27 5.32 5.84
C VAL A 217 -6.77 5.49 6.08
N ASP A 218 -7.37 6.60 5.61
CA ASP A 218 -8.83 6.79 5.69
C ASP A 218 -9.59 5.71 4.92
N ALA A 219 -9.14 5.31 3.73
CA ALA A 219 -9.74 4.23 2.97
C ALA A 219 -9.66 2.88 3.71
N ILE A 220 -8.50 2.57 4.34
CA ILE A 220 -8.33 1.35 5.15
C ILE A 220 -9.30 1.33 6.33
N ILE A 221 -9.41 2.43 7.07
CA ILE A 221 -10.29 2.52 8.24
C ILE A 221 -11.75 2.41 7.83
N ARG A 222 -12.18 3.06 6.76
CA ARG A 222 -13.54 2.93 6.22
C ARG A 222 -13.84 1.49 5.81
N ALA A 223 -12.94 0.84 5.06
CA ALA A 223 -13.09 -0.55 4.66
C ALA A 223 -13.14 -1.52 5.87
N GLY A 224 -12.36 -1.25 6.91
CA GLY A 224 -12.35 -2.03 8.15
C GLY A 224 -13.61 -1.88 9.00
N ASN A 225 -14.40 -0.81 8.80
CA ASN A 225 -15.56 -0.51 9.62
C ASN A 225 -16.92 -0.62 8.88
N ALA A 226 -16.94 -0.65 7.55
CA ALA A 226 -18.19 -0.67 6.78
C ALA A 226 -18.84 -2.06 6.79
N GLU A 227 -20.05 -2.16 7.35
CA GLU A 227 -20.80 -3.43 7.48
C GLU A 227 -21.38 -3.94 6.14
N HIS A 228 -21.55 -3.06 5.16
CA HIS A 228 -22.19 -3.38 3.88
C HIS A 228 -21.20 -3.88 2.81
N VAL A 229 -19.91 -4.01 3.14
CA VAL A 229 -18.85 -4.59 2.31
C VAL A 229 -18.17 -5.74 3.05
N GLY A 230 -17.42 -6.59 2.36
CA GLY A 230 -16.69 -7.70 2.98
C GLY A 230 -16.87 -9.03 2.26
N LYS A 231 -17.48 -9.04 1.08
CA LYS A 231 -17.71 -10.25 0.28
C LYS A 231 -16.66 -10.44 -0.83
N GLY A 232 -15.38 -10.17 -0.51
CA GLY A 232 -14.34 -10.12 -1.52
C GLY A 232 -14.35 -8.80 -2.30
N ASP A 233 -14.88 -7.74 -1.71
CA ASP A 233 -14.97 -6.44 -2.39
C ASP A 233 -13.59 -5.88 -2.73
N VAL A 234 -13.49 -5.29 -3.92
CA VAL A 234 -12.25 -4.67 -4.41
C VAL A 234 -12.51 -3.20 -4.72
N PHE A 235 -11.61 -2.31 -4.30
CA PHE A 235 -11.70 -0.88 -4.56
C PHE A 235 -10.35 -0.31 -4.97
N ASN A 236 -10.37 0.58 -5.96
CA ASN A 236 -9.22 1.41 -6.30
C ASN A 236 -9.07 2.57 -5.30
N VAL A 237 -7.85 2.78 -4.82
CA VAL A 237 -7.49 3.90 -3.95
C VAL A 237 -6.47 4.78 -4.67
N GLY A 238 -6.96 5.79 -5.35
CA GLY A 238 -6.22 6.81 -6.08
C GLY A 238 -7.05 8.08 -6.20
N THR A 239 -6.44 9.17 -6.62
CA THR A 239 -7.10 10.48 -6.69
C THR A 239 -8.01 10.63 -7.91
N GLY A 240 -7.77 9.86 -8.96
CA GLY A 240 -8.38 10.05 -10.28
C GLY A 240 -7.70 11.15 -11.09
N GLN A 241 -6.59 11.69 -10.60
CA GLN A 241 -5.77 12.70 -11.27
C GLN A 241 -4.37 12.14 -11.47
N ASP A 242 -3.94 12.11 -12.70
CA ASP A 242 -2.58 11.68 -13.06
C ASP A 242 -1.71 12.87 -13.40
N VAL A 243 -0.47 12.83 -12.94
CA VAL A 243 0.53 13.90 -13.10
C VAL A 243 1.76 13.35 -13.77
N SER A 244 2.34 14.08 -14.74
CA SER A 244 3.58 13.68 -15.41
C SER A 244 4.78 13.75 -14.46
N ILE A 245 5.79 12.92 -14.71
CA ILE A 245 7.03 12.96 -13.93
C ILE A 245 7.73 14.31 -14.09
N ASN A 246 7.59 14.97 -15.25
CA ASN A 246 8.08 16.33 -15.46
C ASN A 246 7.41 17.33 -14.51
N THR A 247 6.08 17.29 -14.39
CA THR A 247 5.34 18.16 -13.45
C THR A 247 5.72 17.88 -12.00
N LEU A 248 5.85 16.60 -11.63
CA LEU A 248 6.32 16.23 -10.29
C LEU A 248 7.72 16.81 -10.00
N ALA A 249 8.66 16.69 -10.96
CA ALA A 249 10.00 17.23 -10.81
C ALA A 249 9.99 18.76 -10.63
N GLN A 250 9.12 19.48 -11.36
CA GLN A 250 8.93 20.92 -11.20
C GLN A 250 8.40 21.28 -9.80
N LEU A 251 7.42 20.53 -9.28
CA LEU A 251 6.88 20.71 -7.93
C LEU A 251 7.95 20.50 -6.84
N ILE A 252 8.81 19.49 -7.00
CA ILE A 252 9.92 19.24 -6.06
C ILE A 252 11.02 20.29 -6.25
N GLY A 253 11.30 20.67 -7.48
CA GLY A 253 12.32 21.69 -7.83
C GLY A 253 13.74 21.13 -7.76
N GLY A 254 14.61 21.76 -8.54
CA GLY A 254 16.02 21.40 -8.67
C GLY A 254 16.41 21.16 -10.14
N PRO A 255 17.70 20.95 -10.43
CA PRO A 255 18.15 20.59 -11.76
C PRO A 255 17.60 19.20 -12.16
N ILE A 256 17.35 19.01 -13.46
CA ILE A 256 16.80 17.76 -14.02
C ILE A 256 17.82 17.14 -14.96
N GLU A 257 17.93 15.82 -14.93
CA GLU A 257 18.72 15.01 -15.85
C GLU A 257 17.85 13.90 -16.42
N TYR A 258 17.79 13.79 -17.74
CA TYR A 258 17.08 12.71 -18.41
C TYR A 258 18.01 11.52 -18.67
N VAL A 259 17.51 10.31 -18.36
CA VAL A 259 18.23 9.04 -18.57
C VAL A 259 17.41 8.11 -19.46
N PRO A 260 18.02 7.07 -20.06
CA PRO A 260 17.31 6.15 -20.95
C PRO A 260 16.01 5.60 -20.33
N ALA A 261 14.99 5.46 -21.18
CA ALA A 261 13.68 4.94 -20.80
C ALA A 261 13.78 3.52 -20.24
N ARG A 262 12.85 3.18 -19.33
CA ARG A 262 12.63 1.82 -18.83
C ARG A 262 11.29 1.30 -19.33
N VAL A 263 11.14 -0.02 -19.31
CA VAL A 263 9.85 -0.66 -19.58
C VAL A 263 8.96 -0.51 -18.36
N GLU A 264 7.99 0.39 -18.44
CA GLU A 264 6.99 0.63 -17.39
C GLU A 264 5.69 1.15 -18.02
N PRO A 265 4.52 1.00 -17.36
CA PRO A 265 3.28 1.56 -17.86
C PRO A 265 3.42 3.07 -18.11
N ARG A 266 2.96 3.53 -19.29
CA ARG A 266 3.10 4.94 -19.64
C ARG A 266 2.15 5.83 -18.86
N PHE A 267 0.91 5.37 -18.64
CA PHE A 267 -0.13 6.14 -17.96
C PHE A 267 -0.83 5.29 -16.90
N THR A 268 -1.02 5.86 -15.71
CA THR A 268 -1.81 5.22 -14.65
C THR A 268 -2.69 6.26 -13.97
N ARG A 269 -4.01 6.07 -14.08
CA ARG A 269 -5.02 6.91 -13.42
C ARG A 269 -6.13 6.02 -12.88
N ALA A 270 -6.46 6.17 -11.59
CA ALA A 270 -7.51 5.42 -10.94
C ALA A 270 -8.90 5.91 -11.34
N ASP A 271 -9.83 4.98 -11.50
CA ASP A 271 -11.23 5.25 -11.29
C ASP A 271 -11.58 4.82 -9.86
N SER A 272 -11.78 5.78 -8.98
CA SER A 272 -12.16 5.55 -7.58
C SER A 272 -13.65 5.81 -7.33
N THR A 273 -14.47 5.82 -8.37
CA THR A 273 -15.92 6.08 -8.28
C THR A 273 -16.59 5.08 -7.34
N ARG A 274 -16.29 3.79 -7.48
CA ARG A 274 -16.85 2.75 -6.61
C ARG A 274 -16.50 2.97 -5.13
N LEU A 275 -15.26 3.35 -4.83
CA LEU A 275 -14.83 3.65 -3.45
C LEU A 275 -15.59 4.85 -2.87
N ARG A 276 -15.79 5.90 -3.68
CA ARG A 276 -16.58 7.10 -3.28
C ARG A 276 -18.03 6.78 -3.00
N GLU A 277 -18.69 6.07 -3.91
CA GLU A 277 -20.11 5.75 -3.80
C GLU A 277 -20.40 4.76 -2.68
N VAL A 278 -19.56 3.73 -2.50
CA VAL A 278 -19.79 2.67 -1.53
C VAL A 278 -19.30 3.05 -0.14
N LEU A 279 -18.11 3.63 0.00
CA LEU A 279 -17.50 3.93 1.31
C LEU A 279 -17.52 5.42 1.67
N GLY A 280 -18.06 6.29 0.81
CA GLY A 280 -18.07 7.74 1.04
C GLY A 280 -16.67 8.35 1.14
N TRP A 281 -15.66 7.70 0.52
CA TRP A 281 -14.27 8.14 0.57
C TRP A 281 -13.99 9.20 -0.49
N HIS A 282 -13.19 10.19 -0.15
CA HIS A 282 -12.69 11.20 -1.08
C HIS A 282 -11.22 11.54 -0.73
N PRO A 283 -10.35 11.73 -1.73
CA PRO A 283 -9.01 12.23 -1.45
C PRO A 283 -9.11 13.65 -0.88
N SER A 284 -8.36 13.92 0.17
CA SER A 284 -8.41 15.18 0.92
C SER A 284 -7.13 16.00 0.81
N VAL A 285 -6.02 15.39 0.37
CA VAL A 285 -4.71 16.03 0.26
C VAL A 285 -4.31 16.15 -1.20
N SER A 286 -4.12 17.37 -1.70
CA SER A 286 -3.59 17.61 -3.05
C SER A 286 -2.11 17.21 -3.14
N LEU A 287 -1.63 16.94 -4.38
CA LEU A 287 -0.21 16.60 -4.58
C LEU A 287 0.70 17.76 -4.13
N GLU A 288 0.32 18.98 -4.42
CA GLU A 288 1.04 20.19 -4.06
C GLU A 288 1.20 20.32 -2.54
N GLU A 289 0.10 20.16 -1.78
CA GLU A 289 0.12 20.19 -0.32
C GLU A 289 1.03 19.09 0.26
N GLY A 290 0.88 17.88 -0.25
CA GLY A 290 1.69 16.74 0.20
C GLY A 290 3.19 16.90 -0.14
N ILE A 291 3.54 17.48 -1.29
CA ILE A 291 4.94 17.79 -1.62
C ILE A 291 5.49 18.90 -0.72
N ILE A 292 4.70 19.93 -0.42
CA ILE A 292 5.11 20.97 0.55
C ILE A 292 5.36 20.37 1.93
N GLU A 293 4.51 19.47 2.41
CA GLU A 293 4.70 18.75 3.66
C GLU A 293 6.01 17.96 3.65
N LEU A 294 6.25 17.18 2.59
CA LEU A 294 7.46 16.38 2.48
C LEU A 294 8.73 17.24 2.39
N LYS A 295 8.70 18.36 1.68
CA LYS A 295 9.83 19.30 1.67
C LYS A 295 10.19 19.79 3.07
N ARG A 296 9.21 20.07 3.92
CA ARG A 296 9.45 20.45 5.33
C ARG A 296 10.08 19.32 6.13
N ILE A 297 9.56 18.07 5.97
CA ILE A 297 10.09 16.89 6.65
C ILE A 297 11.54 16.63 6.23
N PHE A 298 11.85 16.77 4.95
CA PHE A 298 13.20 16.56 4.40
C PHE A 298 14.14 17.75 4.58
N GLN A 299 13.61 18.90 5.02
CA GLN A 299 14.34 20.16 5.22
C GLN A 299 14.96 20.68 3.91
N ILE A 300 14.16 20.75 2.83
CA ILE A 300 14.57 21.24 1.51
C ILE A 300 13.60 22.28 0.94
#